data_b76772f4114c2c23b9d724ef13af8409
#
_entry.id   b76772f4114c2c23b9d724ef13af8409
#
_cell.length_a   1.000
_cell.length_b   1.000
_cell.length_c   1.000
_cell.angle_alpha   90.00
_cell.angle_beta   90.00
_cell.angle_gamma   90.00
#
_symmetry.space_group_name_H-M   'P 1'
#
loop_
_entity.id
_entity.type
_entity.pdbx_description
1 polymer ?
#
loop_
_entity_poly.entity_id
_entity_poly.type
_entity_poly.pdbx_seq_one_letter_code
_entity_poly.pdbx_strand_id
1 'polypeptide(L)'
;RCGQGGGGMNPSANYVPFVSFPVEVEWTLMKSGQVFGIMILLLISLAFLLLFDRKVWAAVQLRKGPNVVGPFGLLQSFADFFKFVFKEIVIPAGANKTVFILAPLITFVLAFIGWAVVPWGPDIVIADLNVGILYLFAISSLGVYGIIMGGWASNSKYPFLGGLRSAAQMVSYEVSIGFIIITVLLLVGSLNLTTIVENQRDGIWMWHGFRLFNFAEFPNNILVGVVMLAMLVMFF
;
A
#
# COMPACT_ATOMS: atom_id res chain seq x y z
N ARG A 1 -20.12 28.29 -49.77
CA ARG A 1 -18.87 27.86 -50.46
C ARG A 1 -18.20 26.78 -49.58
N CYS A 2 -17.99 25.66 -50.24
CA CYS A 2 -17.29 24.46 -49.82
C CYS A 2 -16.04 24.68 -48.98
N GLY A 3 -15.83 23.78 -48.02
CA GLY A 3 -14.57 23.62 -47.33
C GLY A 3 -14.59 22.30 -46.58
N GLN A 4 -14.36 21.26 -47.28
CA GLN A 4 -13.61 20.02 -47.02
C GLN A 4 -13.43 19.59 -45.56
N GLY A 5 -14.15 18.55 -45.23
CA GLY A 5 -13.87 17.65 -44.11
C GLY A 5 -12.60 16.86 -44.35
N GLY A 6 -11.59 17.10 -43.53
CA GLY A 6 -10.46 16.18 -43.35
C GLY A 6 -10.85 15.12 -42.31
N GLY A 7 -11.39 14.00 -42.79
CA GLY A 7 -11.58 12.82 -41.97
C GLY A 7 -10.21 12.24 -41.63
N GLY A 8 -9.68 12.61 -40.46
CA GLY A 8 -8.56 11.90 -39.85
C GLY A 8 -8.99 10.48 -39.57
N MET A 9 -8.51 9.53 -40.36
CA MET A 9 -8.64 8.10 -40.07
C MET A 9 -7.99 7.83 -38.73
N ASN A 10 -8.83 7.46 -37.75
CA ASN A 10 -8.37 7.00 -36.47
C ASN A 10 -7.80 5.59 -36.68
N PRO A 11 -6.48 5.37 -36.57
CA PRO A 11 -5.87 4.08 -36.85
C PRO A 11 -6.26 2.98 -35.83
N SER A 12 -7.00 3.32 -34.77
CA SER A 12 -7.48 2.38 -33.77
C SER A 12 -8.82 1.72 -34.12
N ALA A 13 -9.47 2.10 -35.23
CA ALA A 13 -10.82 1.60 -35.58
C ALA A 13 -10.86 0.22 -36.23
N ASN A 14 -9.72 -0.42 -36.53
CA ASN A 14 -9.66 -1.70 -37.27
C ASN A 14 -9.21 -2.90 -36.45
N TYR A 15 -9.10 -2.81 -35.13
CA TYR A 15 -8.98 -3.99 -34.32
C TYR A 15 -10.37 -4.51 -33.95
N VAL A 16 -10.91 -5.39 -34.82
CA VAL A 16 -12.03 -6.24 -34.44
C VAL A 16 -11.43 -7.35 -33.57
N PRO A 17 -11.63 -7.34 -32.24
CA PRO A 17 -11.14 -8.44 -31.43
C PRO A 17 -11.82 -9.72 -31.88
N PHE A 18 -11.06 -10.79 -32.01
CA PHE A 18 -11.53 -12.11 -32.47
C PHE A 18 -12.71 -12.67 -31.63
N VAL A 19 -12.92 -12.10 -30.46
CA VAL A 19 -14.08 -12.36 -29.60
C VAL A 19 -14.59 -11.02 -29.08
N SER A 20 -15.75 -10.55 -29.55
CA SER A 20 -16.43 -9.38 -29.02
C SER A 20 -17.25 -9.78 -27.80
N PHE A 21 -16.71 -9.56 -26.61
CA PHE A 21 -17.51 -9.63 -25.39
C PHE A 21 -18.37 -8.38 -25.24
N PRO A 22 -19.52 -8.44 -24.54
CA PRO A 22 -20.25 -7.25 -24.13
C PRO A 22 -19.29 -6.28 -23.41
N VAL A 23 -19.43 -4.99 -23.67
CA VAL A 23 -18.52 -3.94 -23.14
C VAL A 23 -18.33 -4.02 -21.62
N GLU A 24 -19.34 -4.40 -20.87
CA GLU A 24 -19.26 -4.61 -19.43
C GLU A 24 -18.36 -5.78 -19.04
N VAL A 25 -18.38 -6.87 -19.83
CA VAL A 25 -17.53 -8.06 -19.57
C VAL A 25 -16.08 -7.74 -19.90
N GLU A 26 -15.81 -7.04 -20.98
CA GLU A 26 -14.47 -6.60 -21.35
C GLU A 26 -13.87 -5.68 -20.30
N TRP A 27 -14.64 -4.71 -19.82
CA TRP A 27 -14.21 -3.82 -18.74
C TRP A 27 -13.90 -4.58 -17.44
N THR A 28 -14.77 -5.51 -17.03
CA THR A 28 -14.55 -6.31 -15.81
C THR A 28 -13.35 -7.24 -15.93
N LEU A 29 -13.09 -7.81 -17.12
CA LEU A 29 -11.90 -8.63 -17.37
C LEU A 29 -10.62 -7.81 -17.31
N MET A 30 -10.61 -6.61 -17.92
CA MET A 30 -9.45 -5.72 -17.85
C MET A 30 -9.17 -5.28 -16.41
N LYS A 31 -10.19 -4.87 -15.67
CA LYS A 31 -10.02 -4.44 -14.27
C LYS A 31 -9.59 -5.59 -13.36
N SER A 32 -10.15 -6.78 -13.52
CA SER A 32 -9.70 -7.96 -12.78
C SER A 32 -8.26 -8.33 -13.12
N GLY A 33 -7.87 -8.25 -14.38
CA GLY A 33 -6.48 -8.45 -14.81
C GLY A 33 -5.50 -7.45 -14.17
N GLN A 34 -5.88 -6.18 -14.08
CA GLN A 34 -5.10 -5.14 -13.38
C GLN A 34 -4.95 -5.47 -11.89
N VAL A 35 -6.04 -5.85 -11.22
CA VAL A 35 -6.00 -6.23 -9.79
C VAL A 35 -5.07 -7.42 -9.55
N PHE A 36 -5.19 -8.48 -10.36
CA PHE A 36 -4.30 -9.65 -10.25
C PHE A 36 -2.85 -9.30 -10.55
N GLY A 37 -2.58 -8.49 -11.56
CA GLY A 37 -1.23 -8.03 -11.90
C GLY A 37 -0.58 -7.26 -10.76
N ILE A 38 -1.28 -6.29 -10.18
CA ILE A 38 -0.81 -5.52 -9.04
C ILE A 38 -0.61 -6.41 -7.81
N MET A 39 -1.52 -7.34 -7.54
CA MET A 39 -1.40 -8.26 -6.41
C MET A 39 -0.17 -9.16 -6.53
N ILE A 40 0.11 -9.71 -7.72
CA ILE A 40 1.31 -10.52 -7.97
C ILE A 40 2.57 -9.68 -7.81
N LEU A 41 2.59 -8.46 -8.36
CA LEU A 41 3.73 -7.54 -8.24
C LEU A 41 4.01 -7.20 -6.77
N LEU A 42 2.97 -6.92 -5.98
CA LEU A 42 3.07 -6.68 -4.54
C LEU A 42 3.65 -7.89 -3.80
N LEU A 43 3.14 -9.09 -4.05
CA LEU A 43 3.62 -10.30 -3.40
C LEU A 43 5.10 -10.57 -3.71
N ILE A 44 5.52 -10.38 -4.97
CA ILE A 44 6.93 -10.51 -5.36
C ILE A 44 7.79 -9.43 -4.67
N SER A 45 7.33 -8.18 -4.66
CA SER A 45 8.04 -7.08 -4.00
C SER A 45 8.20 -7.33 -2.49
N LEU A 46 7.16 -7.82 -1.83
CA LEU A 46 7.20 -8.19 -0.42
C LEU A 46 8.18 -9.34 -0.14
N ALA A 47 8.24 -10.34 -1.03
CA ALA A 47 9.18 -11.45 -0.89
C ALA A 47 10.65 -10.96 -0.90
N PHE A 48 10.99 -10.03 -1.79
CA PHE A 48 12.32 -9.43 -1.84
C PHE A 48 12.58 -8.45 -0.70
N LEU A 49 11.58 -7.69 -0.28
CA LEU A 49 11.68 -6.79 0.87
C LEU A 49 11.97 -7.55 2.17
N LEU A 50 11.29 -8.67 2.41
CA LEU A 50 11.55 -9.55 3.56
C LEU A 50 12.99 -10.11 3.55
N LEU A 51 13.49 -10.48 2.37
CA LEU A 51 14.87 -10.93 2.23
C LEU A 51 15.86 -9.81 2.54
N PHE A 52 15.61 -8.62 2.03
CA PHE A 52 16.42 -7.43 2.27
C PHE A 52 16.47 -7.09 3.77
N ASP A 53 15.33 -7.03 4.43
CA ASP A 53 15.22 -6.79 5.86
C ASP A 53 16.05 -7.79 6.68
N ARG A 54 15.90 -9.09 6.43
CA ARG A 54 16.68 -10.15 7.08
C ARG A 54 18.19 -10.01 6.87
N LYS A 55 18.63 -9.56 5.69
CA LYS A 55 20.06 -9.33 5.40
C LYS A 55 20.60 -8.11 6.10
N VAL A 56 19.85 -7.02 6.12
CA VAL A 56 20.22 -5.79 6.84
C VAL A 56 20.36 -6.06 8.33
N TRP A 57 19.37 -6.72 8.95
CA TRP A 57 19.45 -7.10 10.36
C TRP A 57 20.61 -8.04 10.67
N ALA A 58 20.89 -8.99 9.78
CA ALA A 58 22.04 -9.87 9.95
C ALA A 58 23.37 -9.10 9.89
N ALA A 59 23.49 -8.14 8.98
CA ALA A 59 24.67 -7.28 8.87
C ALA A 59 24.88 -6.42 10.14
N VAL A 60 23.80 -5.80 10.65
CA VAL A 60 23.85 -5.03 11.90
C VAL A 60 24.26 -5.90 13.10
N GLN A 61 23.82 -7.16 13.13
CA GLN A 61 24.16 -8.13 14.17
C GLN A 61 25.48 -8.86 13.92
N LEU A 62 26.30 -8.46 12.92
CA LEU A 62 27.58 -9.06 12.55
C LEU A 62 27.49 -10.57 12.27
N ARG A 63 26.37 -11.05 11.73
CA ARG A 63 26.13 -12.45 11.32
C ARG A 63 25.77 -12.54 9.84
N LYS A 64 25.94 -13.74 9.27
CA LYS A 64 25.50 -14.00 7.89
C LYS A 64 24.00 -14.17 7.83
N GLY A 65 23.33 -13.42 6.94
CA GLY A 65 21.93 -13.60 6.60
C GLY A 65 21.68 -14.85 5.75
N PRO A 66 20.43 -15.08 5.30
CA PRO A 66 20.09 -16.21 4.45
C PRO A 66 20.93 -16.21 3.17
N ASN A 67 21.66 -17.29 2.90
CA ASN A 67 22.55 -17.41 1.73
C ASN A 67 22.55 -18.80 1.09
N VAL A 68 21.80 -19.77 1.65
CA VAL A 68 21.85 -21.18 1.24
C VAL A 68 20.87 -21.51 0.13
N VAL A 69 19.66 -20.96 0.17
CA VAL A 69 18.58 -21.27 -0.79
C VAL A 69 18.68 -20.35 -2.01
N GLY A 70 19.18 -20.87 -3.12
CA GLY A 70 19.44 -20.15 -4.35
C GLY A 70 20.67 -19.22 -4.29
N PRO A 71 21.01 -18.54 -5.41
CA PRO A 71 22.12 -17.60 -5.43
C PRO A 71 21.90 -16.50 -4.40
N PHE A 72 22.83 -16.33 -3.47
CA PHE A 72 22.77 -15.33 -2.40
C PHE A 72 21.51 -15.40 -1.50
N GLY A 73 20.79 -16.54 -1.47
CA GLY A 73 19.58 -16.70 -0.68
C GLY A 73 18.34 -16.03 -1.25
N LEU A 74 18.33 -15.68 -2.56
CA LEU A 74 17.18 -14.98 -3.19
C LEU A 74 15.88 -15.77 -3.15
N LEU A 75 15.96 -17.10 -3.16
CA LEU A 75 14.78 -17.97 -3.13
C LEU A 75 14.30 -18.30 -1.72
N GLN A 76 14.92 -17.76 -0.68
CA GLN A 76 14.57 -18.07 0.70
C GLN A 76 13.11 -17.68 1.03
N SER A 77 12.65 -16.51 0.59
CA SER A 77 11.29 -16.05 0.83
C SER A 77 10.25 -16.96 0.19
N PHE A 78 10.54 -17.51 -0.99
CA PHE A 78 9.65 -18.46 -1.66
C PHE A 78 9.63 -19.81 -0.95
N ALA A 79 10.79 -20.29 -0.48
CA ALA A 79 10.86 -21.52 0.32
C ALA A 79 10.08 -21.38 1.64
N ASP A 80 10.18 -20.23 2.30
CA ASP A 80 9.40 -19.94 3.50
C ASP A 80 7.89 -19.90 3.21
N PHE A 81 7.47 -19.32 2.07
CA PHE A 81 6.07 -19.33 1.64
C PHE A 81 5.54 -20.75 1.47
N PHE A 82 6.24 -21.62 0.72
CA PHE A 82 5.83 -23.02 0.55
C PHE A 82 5.78 -23.77 1.87
N LYS A 83 6.73 -23.52 2.77
CA LYS A 83 6.71 -24.08 4.11
C LYS A 83 5.43 -23.71 4.88
N PHE A 84 4.97 -22.45 4.80
CA PHE A 84 3.74 -22.04 5.45
C PHE A 84 2.49 -22.66 4.85
N VAL A 85 2.45 -22.82 3.53
CA VAL A 85 1.31 -23.46 2.83
C VAL A 85 1.11 -24.91 3.26
N PHE A 86 2.21 -25.66 3.44
CA PHE A 86 2.17 -27.08 3.81
C PHE A 86 2.18 -27.33 5.32
N LYS A 87 2.29 -26.29 6.14
CA LYS A 87 2.32 -26.44 7.59
C LYS A 87 0.92 -26.60 8.16
N GLU A 88 0.77 -27.48 9.13
CA GLU A 88 -0.48 -27.68 9.86
C GLU A 88 -0.88 -26.42 10.65
N ILE A 89 -2.17 -26.11 10.63
CA ILE A 89 -2.75 -25.01 11.41
C ILE A 89 -3.00 -25.50 12.84
N VAL A 90 -2.29 -24.92 13.81
CA VAL A 90 -2.48 -25.22 15.22
C VAL A 90 -3.50 -24.24 15.81
N ILE A 91 -4.63 -24.78 16.26
CA ILE A 91 -5.69 -24.01 16.91
C ILE A 91 -5.70 -24.39 18.40
N PRO A 92 -5.65 -23.42 19.34
CA PRO A 92 -5.76 -23.69 20.77
C PRO A 92 -7.05 -24.44 21.11
N ALA A 93 -6.99 -25.41 22.04
CA ALA A 93 -8.13 -26.28 22.36
C ALA A 93 -9.38 -25.51 22.87
N GLY A 94 -9.18 -24.40 23.58
CA GLY A 94 -10.26 -23.56 24.08
C GLY A 94 -10.69 -22.44 23.19
N ALA A 95 -10.12 -22.30 21.96
CA ALA A 95 -10.37 -21.17 21.06
C ALA A 95 -11.70 -21.33 20.31
N ASN A 96 -12.32 -20.18 20.02
CA ASN A 96 -13.42 -20.13 19.06
C ASN A 96 -12.84 -20.22 17.64
N LYS A 97 -12.93 -21.40 17.04
CA LYS A 97 -12.28 -21.74 15.75
C LYS A 97 -12.68 -20.79 14.61
N THR A 98 -13.96 -20.45 14.52
CA THR A 98 -14.47 -19.59 13.44
C THR A 98 -13.87 -18.19 13.51
N VAL A 99 -13.92 -17.55 14.68
CA VAL A 99 -13.41 -16.19 14.86
C VAL A 99 -11.88 -16.16 14.77
N PHE A 100 -11.21 -17.22 15.26
CA PHE A 100 -9.76 -17.34 15.20
C PHE A 100 -9.22 -17.39 13.77
N ILE A 101 -9.92 -18.10 12.86
CA ILE A 101 -9.54 -18.16 11.44
C ILE A 101 -9.97 -16.89 10.70
N LEU A 102 -11.12 -16.31 11.07
CA LEU A 102 -11.64 -15.09 10.42
C LEU A 102 -10.76 -13.86 10.70
N ALA A 103 -10.18 -13.76 11.88
CA ALA A 103 -9.36 -12.61 12.28
C ALA A 103 -8.17 -12.33 11.32
N PRO A 104 -7.26 -13.26 11.05
CA PRO A 104 -6.18 -13.03 10.10
C PRO A 104 -6.69 -12.86 8.66
N LEU A 105 -7.80 -13.50 8.29
CA LEU A 105 -8.41 -13.34 6.97
C LEU A 105 -8.90 -11.91 6.75
N ILE A 106 -9.56 -11.32 7.74
CA ILE A 106 -10.01 -9.91 7.67
C ILE A 106 -8.81 -8.99 7.50
N THR A 107 -7.77 -9.13 8.32
CA THR A 107 -6.56 -8.30 8.23
C THR A 107 -5.91 -8.44 6.85
N PHE A 108 -5.81 -9.66 6.32
CA PHE A 108 -5.25 -9.93 5.01
C PHE A 108 -6.06 -9.25 3.88
N VAL A 109 -7.37 -9.40 3.88
CA VAL A 109 -8.25 -8.80 2.87
C VAL A 109 -8.18 -7.28 2.91
N LEU A 110 -8.23 -6.68 4.11
CA LEU A 110 -8.13 -5.23 4.29
C LEU A 110 -6.78 -4.68 3.82
N ALA A 111 -5.68 -5.41 4.05
CA ALA A 111 -4.36 -5.02 3.57
C ALA A 111 -4.31 -4.91 2.03
N PHE A 112 -4.98 -5.81 1.30
CA PHE A 112 -5.05 -5.71 -0.17
C PHE A 112 -6.01 -4.62 -0.65
N ILE A 113 -7.15 -4.45 0.00
CA ILE A 113 -8.15 -3.44 -0.37
C ILE A 113 -7.56 -2.02 -0.28
N GLY A 114 -6.68 -1.76 0.68
CA GLY A 114 -5.98 -0.47 0.81
C GLY A 114 -5.20 -0.07 -0.45
N TRP A 115 -4.66 -1.03 -1.19
CA TRP A 115 -3.88 -0.77 -2.40
C TRP A 115 -4.73 -0.35 -3.62
N ALA A 116 -6.06 -0.49 -3.54
CA ALA A 116 -6.95 -0.14 -4.65
C ALA A 116 -6.92 1.34 -5.03
N VAL A 117 -6.59 2.22 -4.09
CA VAL A 117 -6.60 3.68 -4.26
C VAL A 117 -5.22 4.25 -4.61
N VAL A 118 -4.18 3.42 -4.48
CA VAL A 118 -2.79 3.86 -4.73
C VAL A 118 -2.54 3.95 -6.24
N PRO A 119 -2.09 5.10 -6.76
CA PRO A 119 -1.72 5.24 -8.16
C PRO A 119 -0.38 4.55 -8.44
N TRP A 120 -0.38 3.58 -9.35
CA TRP A 120 0.79 2.81 -9.77
C TRP A 120 1.51 3.41 -10.99
N GLY A 121 0.86 4.33 -11.67
CA GLY A 121 1.40 5.03 -12.83
C GLY A 121 0.36 5.96 -13.45
N PRO A 122 0.74 6.68 -14.52
CA PRO A 122 -0.22 7.49 -15.28
C PRO A 122 -1.39 6.61 -15.72
N ASP A 123 -2.60 6.98 -15.34
CA ASP A 123 -3.86 6.27 -15.65
C ASP A 123 -3.98 4.83 -15.11
N ILE A 124 -3.00 4.36 -14.30
CA ILE A 124 -3.03 3.03 -13.71
C ILE A 124 -3.46 3.13 -12.24
N VAL A 125 -4.74 3.37 -12.06
CA VAL A 125 -5.42 3.36 -10.75
C VAL A 125 -6.59 2.38 -10.80
N ILE A 126 -6.75 1.55 -9.77
CA ILE A 126 -7.89 0.62 -9.73
C ILE A 126 -9.16 1.38 -9.42
N ALA A 127 -9.13 2.25 -8.40
CA ALA A 127 -10.24 3.10 -7.99
C ALA A 127 -9.73 4.51 -7.68
N ASP A 128 -10.06 5.48 -8.52
CA ASP A 128 -9.76 6.89 -8.29
C ASP A 128 -10.87 7.52 -7.44
N LEU A 129 -10.58 7.75 -6.17
CA LEU A 129 -11.52 8.31 -5.21
C LEU A 129 -11.09 9.71 -4.81
N ASN A 130 -12.02 10.67 -4.87
CA ASN A 130 -11.76 12.05 -4.43
C ASN A 130 -11.37 12.17 -2.96
N VAL A 131 -11.72 11.17 -2.15
CA VAL A 131 -11.40 11.06 -0.72
C VAL A 131 -10.45 9.87 -0.44
N GLY A 132 -9.52 9.59 -1.35
CA GLY A 132 -8.64 8.42 -1.30
C GLY A 132 -7.86 8.29 0.01
N ILE A 133 -7.35 9.36 0.57
CA ILE A 133 -6.64 9.36 1.86
C ILE A 133 -7.55 8.92 3.01
N LEU A 134 -8.79 9.44 3.07
CA LEU A 134 -9.73 9.03 4.12
C LEU A 134 -10.10 7.55 4.00
N TYR A 135 -10.22 7.06 2.77
CA TYR A 135 -10.44 5.64 2.52
C TYR A 135 -9.27 4.79 3.06
N LEU A 136 -8.02 5.19 2.83
CA LEU A 136 -6.84 4.49 3.37
C LEU A 136 -6.86 4.44 4.90
N PHE A 137 -7.15 5.55 5.57
CA PHE A 137 -7.26 5.58 7.03
C PHE A 137 -8.39 4.69 7.53
N ALA A 138 -9.55 4.71 6.88
CA ALA A 138 -10.66 3.84 7.25
C ALA A 138 -10.31 2.36 7.16
N ILE A 139 -9.65 1.94 6.07
CA ILE A 139 -9.23 0.54 5.88
C ILE A 139 -8.13 0.14 6.87
N SER A 140 -7.17 1.01 7.13
CA SER A 140 -6.10 0.77 8.11
C SER A 140 -6.69 0.56 9.51
N SER A 141 -7.58 1.45 9.94
CA SER A 141 -8.25 1.35 11.25
C SER A 141 -9.07 0.07 11.40
N LEU A 142 -9.72 -0.39 10.32
CA LEU A 142 -10.43 -1.68 10.33
C LEU A 142 -9.49 -2.87 10.50
N GLY A 143 -8.24 -2.78 10.05
CA GLY A 143 -7.23 -3.82 10.23
C GLY A 143 -6.94 -4.16 11.69
N VAL A 144 -7.08 -3.18 12.59
CA VAL A 144 -6.88 -3.35 14.04
C VAL A 144 -7.87 -4.33 14.64
N TYR A 145 -9.10 -4.40 14.12
CA TYR A 145 -10.11 -5.35 14.61
C TYR A 145 -9.68 -6.80 14.43
N GLY A 146 -8.95 -7.12 13.36
CA GLY A 146 -8.41 -8.47 13.16
C GLY A 146 -7.47 -8.89 14.29
N ILE A 147 -6.64 -7.99 14.79
CA ILE A 147 -5.72 -8.25 15.91
C ILE A 147 -6.49 -8.48 17.20
N ILE A 148 -7.45 -7.61 17.51
CA ILE A 148 -8.29 -7.73 18.73
C ILE A 148 -9.09 -9.04 18.70
N MET A 149 -9.73 -9.34 17.58
CA MET A 149 -10.51 -10.55 17.39
C MET A 149 -9.67 -11.82 17.52
N GLY A 150 -8.46 -11.85 16.96
CA GLY A 150 -7.53 -12.97 17.09
C GLY A 150 -7.10 -13.19 18.53
N GLY A 151 -6.77 -12.12 19.25
CA GLY A 151 -6.45 -12.18 20.67
C GLY A 151 -7.62 -12.69 21.55
N TRP A 152 -8.82 -12.19 21.29
CA TRP A 152 -10.02 -12.60 22.01
C TRP A 152 -10.43 -14.05 21.71
N ALA A 153 -10.39 -14.43 20.44
CA ALA A 153 -10.78 -15.77 19.98
C ALA A 153 -9.89 -16.90 20.53
N SER A 154 -8.65 -16.59 20.88
CA SER A 154 -7.71 -17.58 21.45
C SER A 154 -8.09 -18.05 22.85
N ASN A 155 -9.03 -17.40 23.53
CA ASN A 155 -9.53 -17.70 24.88
C ASN A 155 -8.41 -17.90 25.91
N SER A 156 -7.37 -17.08 25.84
CA SER A 156 -6.25 -17.08 26.75
C SER A 156 -5.91 -15.65 27.18
N LYS A 157 -5.51 -15.48 28.44
CA LYS A 157 -5.23 -14.17 29.06
C LYS A 157 -4.08 -13.43 28.35
N TYR A 158 -3.01 -14.15 28.00
CA TYR A 158 -1.82 -13.56 27.42
C TYR A 158 -2.03 -13.06 25.98
N PRO A 159 -2.59 -13.85 25.05
CA PRO A 159 -2.95 -13.38 23.72
C PRO A 159 -3.95 -12.23 23.73
N PHE A 160 -4.92 -12.23 24.66
CA PHE A 160 -5.87 -11.13 24.78
C PHE A 160 -5.20 -9.82 25.19
N LEU A 161 -4.36 -9.84 26.23
CA LEU A 161 -3.59 -8.65 26.64
C LEU A 161 -2.60 -8.21 25.56
N GLY A 162 -1.94 -9.16 24.89
CA GLY A 162 -1.07 -8.88 23.75
C GLY A 162 -1.81 -8.22 22.59
N GLY A 163 -3.00 -8.71 22.25
CA GLY A 163 -3.86 -8.13 21.22
C GLY A 163 -4.29 -6.71 21.54
N LEU A 164 -4.72 -6.43 22.77
CA LEU A 164 -5.07 -5.07 23.21
C LEU A 164 -3.88 -4.12 23.17
N ARG A 165 -2.71 -4.58 23.63
CA ARG A 165 -1.49 -3.77 23.59
C ARG A 165 -1.09 -3.43 22.15
N SER A 166 -1.12 -4.41 21.26
CA SER A 166 -0.83 -4.21 19.85
C SER A 166 -1.83 -3.26 19.17
N ALA A 167 -3.12 -3.41 19.47
CA ALA A 167 -4.16 -2.53 18.97
C ALA A 167 -3.97 -1.08 19.43
N ALA A 168 -3.69 -0.87 20.72
CA ALA A 168 -3.42 0.45 21.28
C ALA A 168 -2.21 1.11 20.60
N GLN A 169 -1.15 0.36 20.34
CA GLN A 169 0.03 0.83 19.64
C GLN A 169 -0.31 1.23 18.21
N MET A 170 -1.04 0.39 17.45
CA MET A 170 -1.42 0.70 16.07
C MET A 170 -2.29 1.95 15.97
N VAL A 171 -3.29 2.11 16.84
CA VAL A 171 -4.13 3.32 16.86
C VAL A 171 -3.29 4.57 17.17
N SER A 172 -2.34 4.48 18.10
CA SER A 172 -1.45 5.61 18.41
C SER A 172 -0.59 6.01 17.21
N TYR A 173 -0.06 5.05 16.46
CA TYR A 173 0.68 5.31 15.23
C TYR A 173 -0.21 5.92 14.14
N GLU A 174 -1.43 5.42 13.95
CA GLU A 174 -2.37 5.97 12.95
C GLU A 174 -2.68 7.44 13.21
N VAL A 175 -2.92 7.82 14.46
CA VAL A 175 -3.18 9.21 14.83
C VAL A 175 -1.96 10.09 14.50
N SER A 176 -0.77 9.65 14.86
CA SER A 176 0.48 10.40 14.59
C SER A 176 0.73 10.56 13.10
N ILE A 177 0.60 9.49 12.32
CA ILE A 177 0.74 9.50 10.87
C ILE A 177 -0.34 10.39 10.24
N GLY A 178 -1.58 10.33 10.76
CA GLY A 178 -2.68 11.17 10.31
C GLY A 178 -2.36 12.67 10.41
N PHE A 179 -1.82 13.13 11.53
CA PHE A 179 -1.40 14.53 11.69
C PHE A 179 -0.29 14.93 10.70
N ILE A 180 0.68 14.05 10.46
CA ILE A 180 1.74 14.30 9.47
C ILE A 180 1.15 14.43 8.06
N ILE A 181 0.25 13.53 7.67
CA ILE A 181 -0.39 13.57 6.35
C ILE A 181 -1.28 14.82 6.18
N ILE A 182 -1.97 15.27 7.22
CA ILE A 182 -2.79 16.50 7.17
C ILE A 182 -1.94 17.70 6.73
N THR A 183 -0.68 17.79 7.13
CA THR A 183 0.19 18.90 6.68
C THR A 183 0.41 18.90 5.18
N VAL A 184 0.58 17.72 4.57
CA VAL A 184 0.69 17.53 3.11
C VAL A 184 -0.62 17.89 2.42
N LEU A 185 -1.75 17.45 2.98
CA LEU A 185 -3.09 17.72 2.43
C LEU A 185 -3.41 19.23 2.42
N LEU A 186 -3.02 19.95 3.46
CA LEU A 186 -3.20 21.41 3.53
C LEU A 186 -2.39 22.14 2.46
N LEU A 187 -1.21 21.63 2.11
CA LEU A 187 -0.37 22.22 1.07
C LEU A 187 -0.89 21.93 -0.34
N VAL A 188 -1.38 20.74 -0.57
CA VAL A 188 -1.91 20.30 -1.90
C VAL A 188 -3.35 20.77 -2.11
N GLY A 189 -4.14 20.88 -1.04
CA GLY A 189 -5.56 21.26 -1.10
C GLY A 189 -6.48 20.17 -1.67
N SER A 190 -6.02 18.91 -1.77
CA SER A 190 -6.80 17.78 -2.30
C SER A 190 -6.63 16.53 -1.45
N LEU A 191 -7.71 15.73 -1.35
CA LEU A 191 -7.72 14.41 -0.69
C LEU A 191 -7.52 13.25 -1.68
N ASN A 192 -7.47 13.56 -2.97
CA ASN A 192 -7.27 12.58 -4.03
C ASN A 192 -5.77 12.27 -4.15
N LEU A 193 -5.43 10.96 -4.09
CA LEU A 193 -4.05 10.49 -4.17
C LEU A 193 -3.40 10.77 -5.52
N THR A 194 -4.15 10.64 -6.62
CA THR A 194 -3.65 10.92 -7.96
C THR A 194 -3.23 12.39 -8.09
N THR A 195 -4.07 13.30 -7.63
CA THR A 195 -3.76 14.75 -7.62
C THR A 195 -2.54 15.07 -6.74
N ILE A 196 -2.40 14.40 -5.58
CA ILE A 196 -1.24 14.59 -4.71
C ILE A 196 0.05 14.16 -5.40
N VAL A 197 0.04 13.01 -6.08
CA VAL A 197 1.20 12.50 -6.82
C VAL A 197 1.54 13.38 -8.02
N GLU A 198 0.54 13.84 -8.78
CA GLU A 198 0.74 14.73 -9.91
C GLU A 198 1.36 16.06 -9.51
N ASN A 199 0.94 16.66 -8.39
CA ASN A 199 1.53 17.89 -7.86
C ASN A 199 3.00 17.72 -7.42
N GLN A 200 3.48 16.48 -7.28
CA GLN A 200 4.87 16.17 -6.93
C GLN A 200 5.69 15.67 -8.13
N ARG A 201 5.13 15.67 -9.34
CA ARG A 201 5.74 15.11 -10.56
C ARG A 201 7.00 15.82 -10.99
N ASP A 202 7.12 17.11 -10.74
CA ASP A 202 8.21 17.97 -11.26
C ASP A 202 9.57 17.73 -10.59
N GLY A 203 9.70 16.66 -9.83
CA GLY A 203 10.94 16.21 -9.20
C GLY A 203 11.03 16.52 -7.71
N ILE A 204 11.96 15.85 -7.05
CA ILE A 204 12.15 15.93 -5.58
C ILE A 204 12.41 17.35 -5.11
N TRP A 205 13.10 18.16 -5.91
CA TRP A 205 13.43 19.56 -5.58
C TRP A 205 12.22 20.50 -5.61
N MET A 206 11.17 20.14 -6.34
CA MET A 206 9.90 20.87 -6.40
C MET A 206 8.89 20.44 -5.32
N TRP A 207 9.16 19.38 -4.60
CA TRP A 207 8.32 18.97 -3.49
C TRP A 207 8.25 20.09 -2.44
N HIS A 208 7.08 20.31 -1.91
CA HIS A 208 6.84 21.37 -0.94
C HIS A 208 7.79 21.32 0.27
N GLY A 209 8.26 20.12 0.65
CA GLY A 209 9.25 19.93 1.72
C GLY A 209 10.68 20.35 1.36
N PHE A 210 11.03 20.36 0.05
CA PHE A 210 12.36 20.74 -0.43
C PHE A 210 12.39 22.15 -1.06
N ARG A 211 11.28 22.88 -1.11
CA ARG A 211 11.21 24.29 -1.54
C ARG A 211 12.05 25.25 -0.69
N LEU A 212 12.64 24.78 0.39
CA LEU A 212 13.67 25.49 1.17
C LEU A 212 14.77 26.13 0.33
N PHE A 213 15.08 25.51 -0.82
CA PHE A 213 16.16 25.97 -1.70
C PHE A 213 15.71 26.94 -2.78
N ASN A 214 14.42 27.29 -2.83
CA ASN A 214 13.92 28.26 -3.80
C ASN A 214 13.94 29.67 -3.19
N PHE A 215 15.05 30.37 -3.39
CA PHE A 215 15.29 31.72 -2.86
C PHE A 215 14.34 32.81 -3.40
N ALA A 216 13.52 32.49 -4.43
CA ALA A 216 12.64 33.46 -5.07
C ALA A 216 11.42 33.87 -4.20
N GLU A 217 11.01 33.03 -3.26
CA GLU A 217 9.83 33.26 -2.40
C GLU A 217 10.17 33.33 -0.89
N PHE A 218 11.40 33.72 -0.58
CA PHE A 218 11.85 33.96 0.80
C PHE A 218 11.03 35.11 1.44
N PRO A 219 10.50 35.02 2.69
CA PRO A 219 10.81 34.05 3.77
C PRO A 219 9.77 32.93 3.98
N ASN A 220 8.62 32.94 3.26
CA ASN A 220 7.50 32.05 3.56
C ASN A 220 7.83 30.57 3.35
N ASN A 221 8.70 30.27 2.39
CA ASN A 221 9.05 28.88 2.06
C ASN A 221 9.93 28.19 3.11
N ILE A 222 10.73 28.96 3.86
CA ILE A 222 11.58 28.39 4.91
C ILE A 222 10.75 27.81 6.04
N LEU A 223 9.73 28.54 6.48
CA LEU A 223 8.88 28.07 7.58
C LEU A 223 8.18 26.76 7.20
N VAL A 224 7.60 26.70 6.00
CA VAL A 224 6.95 25.51 5.50
C VAL A 224 7.94 24.34 5.35
N GLY A 225 9.11 24.60 4.79
CA GLY A 225 10.14 23.59 4.62
C GLY A 225 10.69 23.03 5.93
N VAL A 226 10.90 23.88 6.95
CA VAL A 226 11.33 23.44 8.28
C VAL A 226 10.25 22.58 8.96
N VAL A 227 8.98 22.97 8.86
CA VAL A 227 7.87 22.18 9.40
C VAL A 227 7.78 20.82 8.71
N MET A 228 7.88 20.79 7.38
CA MET A 228 7.82 19.53 6.62
C MET A 228 9.02 18.62 6.92
N LEU A 229 10.21 19.18 7.09
CA LEU A 229 11.40 18.41 7.47
C LEU A 229 11.27 17.85 8.90
N ALA A 230 10.75 18.66 9.84
CA ALA A 230 10.47 18.17 11.19
C ALA A 230 9.43 17.05 11.19
N MET A 231 8.36 17.16 10.38
CA MET A 231 7.35 16.12 10.22
C MET A 231 7.92 14.84 9.60
N LEU A 232 8.82 14.96 8.61
CA LEU A 232 9.52 13.83 8.02
C LEU A 232 10.39 13.10 9.04
N VAL A 233 11.12 13.84 9.88
CA VAL A 233 11.92 13.25 10.98
C VAL A 233 11.04 12.58 12.02
N MET A 234 9.85 13.13 12.31
CA MET A 234 8.89 12.50 13.23
C MET A 234 8.25 11.22 12.65
N PHE A 235 8.20 11.11 11.33
CA PHE A 235 7.64 9.94 10.64
C PHE A 235 8.57 8.72 10.74
N PHE A 236 9.89 8.92 10.77
CA PHE A 236 10.92 7.88 10.90
C PHE A 236 11.33 7.65 12.36
#